data_d3de5c8e177aebe36e52a82a4f5f4b31
#
_entry.id   d3de5c8e177aebe36e52a82a4f5f4b31
#
_cell.length_a   1.000
_cell.length_b   1.000
_cell.length_c   1.000
_cell.angle_alpha   90.00
_cell.angle_beta   90.00
_cell.angle_gamma   90.00
#
_symmetry.space_group_name_H-M   'P 1'
#
loop_
_entity.id
_entity.type
_entity.pdbx_description
1 polymer ?
#
loop_
_entity_poly.entity_id
_entity_poly.type
_entity_poly.pdbx_seq_one_letter_code
_entity_poly.pdbx_strand_id
1 'polypeptide(L)'
;MAKTINADELKKNREQYILIDVREQEELLGGNIGDSIHLPLGQLIRKARKTEKEEFGPEERHHLFLVLTKQVDVKKSLDKKICTYCSFGYRGNMAADELTKSGIKADIVNLEGGFAAWENQNGNAGTKTY
;
A
#
# COMPACT_ATOMS: atom_id res chain seq x y z
N MET A 1 0.18 -3.06 -15.56
CA MET A 1 0.85 -3.69 -14.44
C MET A 1 1.51 -2.65 -13.54
N ALA A 2 1.34 -2.75 -12.26
CA ALA A 2 1.90 -1.78 -11.33
C ALA A 2 3.43 -1.88 -11.27
N LYS A 3 4.07 -0.76 -10.98
CA LYS A 3 5.49 -0.77 -10.63
C LYS A 3 5.68 -1.52 -9.31
N THR A 4 6.83 -2.13 -9.15
CA THR A 4 7.14 -2.89 -7.94
C THR A 4 8.36 -2.34 -7.24
N ILE A 5 8.44 -2.65 -5.95
CA ILE A 5 9.63 -2.41 -5.14
C ILE A 5 9.90 -3.71 -4.39
N ASN A 6 11.17 -4.05 -4.20
CA ASN A 6 11.49 -5.24 -3.43
C ASN A 6 11.59 -4.90 -1.93
N ALA A 7 11.58 -5.93 -1.09
CA ALA A 7 11.57 -5.74 0.35
C ALA A 7 12.80 -5.01 0.87
N ASP A 8 13.97 -5.26 0.28
CA ASP A 8 15.20 -4.60 0.69
C ASP A 8 15.15 -3.09 0.43
N GLU A 9 14.70 -2.71 -0.76
CA GLU A 9 14.55 -1.30 -1.11
C GLU A 9 13.52 -0.61 -0.23
N LEU A 10 12.41 -1.28 0.05
CA LEU A 10 11.38 -0.71 0.92
C LEU A 10 11.94 -0.48 2.32
N LYS A 11 12.67 -1.45 2.85
CA LYS A 11 13.25 -1.34 4.18
C LYS A 11 14.20 -0.15 4.28
N LYS A 12 15.02 0.07 3.27
CA LYS A 12 15.97 1.19 3.23
C LYS A 12 15.27 2.55 3.15
N ASN A 13 14.11 2.60 2.52
CA ASN A 13 13.40 3.84 2.24
C ASN A 13 12.03 3.91 2.93
N ARG A 14 11.88 3.17 4.02
CA ARG A 14 10.57 2.96 4.67
C ARG A 14 9.80 4.25 4.94
N GLU A 15 10.49 5.28 5.37
CA GLU A 15 9.85 6.54 5.75
C GLU A 15 9.30 7.33 4.57
N GLN A 16 9.72 7.02 3.35
CA GLN A 16 9.23 7.70 2.16
C GLN A 16 7.87 7.18 1.70
N TYR A 17 7.39 6.11 2.33
CA TYR A 17 6.18 5.41 1.87
C TYR A 17 5.07 5.40 2.88
N ILE A 18 3.85 5.56 2.38
CA ILE A 18 2.65 5.13 3.09
C ILE A 18 2.47 3.67 2.68
N LEU A 19 2.48 2.77 3.66
CA LEU A 19 2.24 1.35 3.39
C LEU A 19 0.77 1.03 3.58
N ILE A 20 0.21 0.35 2.60
CA ILE A 20 -1.19 -0.07 2.66
C ILE A 20 -1.26 -1.59 2.57
N ASP A 21 -1.69 -2.21 3.65
CA ASP A 21 -1.95 -3.64 3.72
C ASP A 21 -3.36 -3.89 3.19
N VAL A 22 -3.45 -4.58 2.05
CA VAL A 22 -4.74 -4.82 1.41
C VAL A 22 -5.31 -6.20 1.66
N ARG A 23 -4.72 -6.92 2.63
CA ARG A 23 -5.20 -8.25 3.03
C ARG A 23 -6.49 -8.14 3.83
N GLU A 24 -7.15 -9.26 4.01
CA GLU A 24 -8.33 -9.32 4.88
C GLU A 24 -7.90 -9.32 6.35
N GLN A 25 -8.81 -8.94 7.22
CA GLN A 25 -8.50 -8.75 8.64
C GLN A 25 -7.92 -10.01 9.29
N GLU A 26 -8.44 -11.17 8.96
CA GLU A 26 -7.96 -12.44 9.54
C GLU A 26 -6.49 -12.73 9.21
N GLU A 27 -6.02 -12.24 8.08
CA GLU A 27 -4.64 -12.46 7.69
C GLU A 27 -3.64 -11.68 8.56
N LEU A 28 -4.12 -10.65 9.24
CA LEU A 28 -3.27 -9.84 10.11
C LEU A 28 -2.85 -10.57 11.39
N LEU A 29 -3.52 -11.66 11.72
CA LEU A 29 -3.17 -12.46 12.89
C LEU A 29 -1.75 -12.97 12.85
N GLY A 30 -1.21 -13.18 11.66
CA GLY A 30 0.18 -13.61 11.48
C GLY A 30 1.19 -12.47 11.48
N GLY A 31 0.73 -11.25 11.72
CA GLY A 31 1.59 -10.06 11.72
C GLY A 31 1.38 -9.18 10.51
N ASN A 32 2.02 -8.01 10.54
CA ASN A 32 1.99 -7.05 9.43
C ASN A 32 3.29 -6.24 9.45
N ILE A 33 3.46 -5.41 8.43
CA ILE A 33 4.56 -4.45 8.45
C ILE A 33 4.13 -3.29 9.34
N GLY A 34 4.94 -2.97 10.36
CA GLY A 34 4.61 -1.92 11.31
C GLY A 34 4.30 -0.59 10.63
N ASP A 35 3.39 0.16 11.23
CA ASP A 35 2.92 1.45 10.72
C ASP A 35 2.21 1.39 9.36
N SER A 36 1.80 0.21 8.91
CA SER A 36 0.94 0.12 7.73
C SER A 36 -0.48 0.51 8.07
N ILE A 37 -1.16 1.13 7.12
CA ILE A 37 -2.59 1.26 7.23
C ILE A 37 -3.23 -0.02 6.70
N HIS A 38 -4.33 -0.42 7.30
CA HIS A 38 -5.07 -1.59 6.87
C HIS A 38 -6.26 -1.14 6.03
N LEU A 39 -6.27 -1.53 4.77
CA LEU A 39 -7.34 -1.18 3.85
C LEU A 39 -7.55 -2.35 2.90
N PRO A 40 -8.41 -3.31 3.27
CA PRO A 40 -8.66 -4.48 2.43
C PRO A 40 -8.97 -4.08 0.99
N LEU A 41 -8.55 -4.91 0.04
CA LEU A 41 -8.61 -4.59 -1.38
C LEU A 41 -9.96 -4.02 -1.83
N GLY A 42 -11.05 -4.66 -1.42
CA GLY A 42 -12.38 -4.18 -1.81
C GLY A 42 -12.68 -2.78 -1.32
N GLN A 43 -12.25 -2.47 -0.10
CA GLN A 43 -12.43 -1.13 0.47
C GLN A 43 -11.53 -0.11 -0.23
N LEU A 44 -10.30 -0.49 -0.53
CA LEU A 44 -9.38 0.38 -1.26
C LEU A 44 -9.98 0.76 -2.62
N ILE A 45 -10.47 -0.22 -3.36
CA ILE A 45 -11.06 0.02 -4.67
C ILE A 45 -12.25 0.99 -4.56
N ARG A 46 -13.12 0.77 -3.59
CA ARG A 46 -14.28 1.66 -3.40
C ARG A 46 -13.85 3.09 -3.09
N LYS A 47 -12.86 3.25 -2.21
CA LYS A 47 -12.37 4.58 -1.83
C LYS A 47 -11.66 5.27 -3.00
N ALA A 48 -10.87 4.53 -3.75
CA ALA A 48 -10.19 5.08 -4.93
C ALA A 48 -11.22 5.58 -5.95
N ARG A 49 -12.25 4.79 -6.21
CA ARG A 49 -13.29 5.18 -7.16
C ARG A 49 -14.09 6.39 -6.72
N LYS A 50 -14.23 6.61 -5.43
CA LYS A 50 -14.88 7.82 -4.92
C LYS A 50 -14.11 9.09 -5.25
N THR A 51 -12.83 8.99 -5.53
CA THR A 51 -12.02 10.15 -5.91
C THR A 51 -12.13 10.49 -7.40
N GLU A 52 -12.67 9.56 -8.20
CA GLU A 52 -12.75 9.72 -9.66
C GLU A 52 -13.91 10.62 -10.07
N LYS A 53 -13.85 11.86 -9.63
CA LYS A 53 -14.84 12.87 -10.02
C LYS A 53 -14.23 13.74 -11.10
N GLU A 54 -15.04 14.05 -12.11
CA GLU A 54 -14.59 14.77 -13.28
C GLU A 54 -13.93 16.09 -12.94
N GLU A 55 -14.48 16.80 -11.96
CA GLU A 55 -13.97 18.10 -11.54
C GLU A 55 -12.69 18.03 -10.70
N PHE A 56 -12.27 16.82 -10.25
CA PHE A 56 -11.10 16.69 -9.40
C PHE A 56 -9.85 16.40 -10.24
N GLY A 57 -8.79 17.19 -9.99
CA GLY A 57 -7.49 16.92 -10.54
C GLY A 57 -6.73 15.88 -9.70
N PRO A 58 -5.52 15.48 -10.15
CA PRO A 58 -4.74 14.44 -9.46
C PRO A 58 -4.42 14.75 -8.00
N GLU A 59 -4.15 16.02 -7.70
CA GLU A 59 -3.83 16.43 -6.32
C GLU A 59 -5.03 16.33 -5.41
N GLU A 60 -6.20 16.74 -5.91
CA GLU A 60 -7.44 16.65 -5.15
C GLU A 60 -7.84 15.21 -4.91
N ARG A 61 -7.65 14.35 -5.91
CA ARG A 61 -7.92 12.92 -5.78
C ARG A 61 -7.02 12.28 -4.74
N HIS A 62 -5.75 12.63 -4.76
CA HIS A 62 -4.78 12.14 -3.78
C HIS A 62 -5.17 12.58 -2.36
N HIS A 63 -5.46 13.85 -2.18
CA HIS A 63 -5.88 14.39 -0.89
C HIS A 63 -7.13 13.67 -0.37
N LEU A 64 -8.14 13.56 -1.22
CA LEU A 64 -9.40 12.91 -0.85
C LEU A 64 -9.18 11.44 -0.48
N PHE A 65 -8.36 10.73 -1.26
CA PHE A 65 -8.07 9.34 -0.96
C PHE A 65 -7.48 9.19 0.45
N LEU A 66 -6.51 10.02 0.79
CA LEU A 66 -5.88 9.98 2.11
C LEU A 66 -6.89 10.28 3.22
N VAL A 67 -7.77 11.26 3.00
CA VAL A 67 -8.84 11.56 3.95
C VAL A 67 -9.75 10.35 4.15
N LEU A 68 -10.10 9.68 3.05
CA LEU A 68 -11.00 8.53 3.11
C LEU A 68 -10.41 7.32 3.81
N THR A 69 -9.09 7.19 3.89
CA THR A 69 -8.46 6.09 4.63
C THR A 69 -8.68 6.21 6.13
N LYS A 70 -8.79 7.43 6.64
CA LYS A 70 -8.98 7.74 8.07
C LYS A 70 -7.86 7.22 8.97
N GLN A 71 -6.71 6.91 8.42
CA GLN A 71 -5.62 6.26 9.15
C GLN A 71 -4.30 7.01 9.08
N VAL A 72 -4.24 8.13 8.36
CA VAL A 72 -3.00 8.89 8.21
C VAL A 72 -3.20 10.35 8.54
N ASP A 73 -2.12 11.00 8.94
CA ASP A 73 -2.07 12.46 9.01
C ASP A 73 -1.90 12.96 7.58
N VAL A 74 -2.95 13.53 7.03
CA VAL A 74 -2.98 13.91 5.61
C VAL A 74 -1.86 14.88 5.27
N LYS A 75 -1.63 15.90 6.09
CA LYS A 75 -0.59 16.90 5.81
C LYS A 75 0.80 16.29 5.71
N LYS A 76 1.09 15.35 6.61
CA LYS A 76 2.40 14.69 6.64
C LYS A 76 2.55 13.63 5.55
N SER A 77 1.44 13.23 4.94
CA SER A 77 1.42 12.11 3.99
C SER A 77 1.36 12.53 2.53
N LEU A 78 1.05 13.79 2.24
CA LEU A 78 0.85 14.25 0.86
C LEU A 78 2.08 14.09 -0.03
N ASP A 79 3.27 14.19 0.54
CA ASP A 79 4.52 14.10 -0.21
C ASP A 79 5.06 12.67 -0.28
N LYS A 80 4.40 11.74 0.37
CA LYS A 80 4.90 10.36 0.42
C LYS A 80 4.44 9.56 -0.78
N LYS A 81 5.26 8.58 -1.12
CA LYS A 81 4.90 7.55 -2.09
C LYS A 81 3.96 6.55 -1.44
N ILE A 82 3.27 5.78 -2.24
CA ILE A 82 2.35 4.75 -1.73
C ILE A 82 2.89 3.38 -2.13
N CYS A 83 2.95 2.47 -1.16
CA CYS A 83 3.30 1.08 -1.41
C CYS A 83 2.17 0.21 -0.90
N THR A 84 1.56 -0.55 -1.79
CA THR A 84 0.54 -1.53 -1.44
C THR A 84 1.20 -2.89 -1.22
N TYR A 85 0.63 -3.72 -0.35
CA TYR A 85 1.08 -5.10 -0.24
C TYR A 85 -0.01 -6.03 0.22
N CYS A 86 0.15 -7.30 -0.12
CA CYS A 86 -0.68 -8.39 0.36
C CYS A 86 0.24 -9.52 0.82
N SER A 87 -0.24 -10.75 0.87
CA SER A 87 0.60 -11.86 1.33
C SER A 87 1.70 -12.23 0.34
N PHE A 88 1.40 -12.28 -0.95
CA PHE A 88 2.34 -12.75 -1.98
C PHE A 88 2.48 -11.83 -3.20
N GLY A 89 1.71 -10.77 -3.29
CA GLY A 89 1.87 -9.77 -4.33
C GLY A 89 0.67 -9.51 -5.25
N TYR A 90 -0.24 -10.46 -5.42
CA TYR A 90 -1.32 -10.34 -6.39
C TYR A 90 -2.33 -9.23 -6.06
N ARG A 91 -2.87 -9.26 -4.86
CA ARG A 91 -3.87 -8.25 -4.45
C ARG A 91 -3.23 -6.88 -4.32
N GLY A 92 -1.97 -6.85 -3.86
CA GLY A 92 -1.21 -5.60 -3.78
C GLY A 92 -1.04 -4.98 -5.15
N ASN A 93 -0.75 -5.80 -6.17
CA ASN A 93 -0.63 -5.32 -7.55
C ASN A 93 -1.96 -4.75 -8.05
N MET A 94 -3.06 -5.45 -7.78
CA MET A 94 -4.39 -4.97 -8.16
C MET A 94 -4.71 -3.63 -7.51
N ALA A 95 -4.35 -3.48 -6.24
CA ALA A 95 -4.58 -2.23 -5.51
C ALA A 95 -3.76 -1.09 -6.11
N ALA A 96 -2.49 -1.32 -6.39
CA ALA A 96 -1.63 -0.31 -6.98
C ALA A 96 -2.13 0.11 -8.36
N ASP A 97 -2.57 -0.85 -9.17
CA ASP A 97 -3.16 -0.55 -10.48
C ASP A 97 -4.42 0.29 -10.34
N GLU A 98 -5.28 -0.03 -9.39
CA GLU A 98 -6.52 0.73 -9.19
C GLU A 98 -6.22 2.18 -8.77
N LEU A 99 -5.28 2.37 -7.86
CA LEU A 99 -4.90 3.72 -7.43
C LEU A 99 -4.32 4.53 -8.59
N THR A 100 -3.50 3.90 -9.42
CA THR A 100 -2.93 4.54 -10.60
C THR A 100 -4.02 4.94 -11.60
N LYS A 101 -4.95 4.03 -11.86
CA LYS A 101 -6.07 4.29 -12.78
C LYS A 101 -6.98 5.38 -12.26
N SER A 102 -7.09 5.52 -10.96
CA SER A 102 -7.93 6.55 -10.35
C SER A 102 -7.33 7.95 -10.46
N GLY A 103 -6.11 8.07 -10.96
CA GLY A 103 -5.49 9.36 -11.22
C GLY A 103 -4.98 10.07 -9.98
N ILE A 104 -4.69 9.34 -8.94
CA ILE A 104 -4.12 9.87 -7.69
C ILE A 104 -2.68 10.31 -7.96
N LYS A 105 -2.33 11.52 -7.51
CA LYS A 105 -0.98 12.04 -7.70
C LYS A 105 -0.03 11.51 -6.62
N ALA A 106 0.58 10.38 -6.89
CA ALA A 106 1.62 9.81 -6.04
C ALA A 106 2.39 8.79 -6.86
N ASP A 107 3.62 8.51 -6.45
CA ASP A 107 4.33 7.34 -6.95
C ASP A 107 3.74 6.13 -6.22
N ILE A 108 3.19 5.21 -6.98
CA ILE A 108 2.49 4.04 -6.44
C ILE A 108 3.22 2.79 -6.87
N VAL A 109 3.60 1.98 -5.89
CA VAL A 109 4.29 0.72 -6.14
C VAL A 109 3.63 -0.40 -5.35
N ASN A 110 3.87 -1.63 -5.77
CA ASN A 110 3.46 -2.82 -5.05
C ASN A 110 4.69 -3.51 -4.49
N LEU A 111 4.63 -3.99 -3.27
CA LEU A 111 5.72 -4.75 -2.66
C LEU A 111 5.81 -6.13 -3.33
N GLU A 112 6.89 -6.36 -4.05
CA GLU A 112 7.15 -7.63 -4.73
C GLU A 112 7.22 -8.76 -3.72
N GLY A 113 6.46 -9.81 -3.95
CA GLY A 113 6.39 -10.95 -3.04
C GLY A 113 5.61 -10.71 -1.75
N GLY A 114 5.14 -9.50 -1.52
CA GLY A 114 4.26 -9.19 -0.41
C GLY A 114 4.89 -9.35 0.97
N PHE A 115 4.03 -9.58 1.95
CA PHE A 115 4.46 -9.73 3.33
C PHE A 115 5.42 -10.91 3.52
N ALA A 116 5.26 -11.98 2.75
CA ALA A 116 6.18 -13.13 2.80
C ALA A 116 7.61 -12.69 2.48
N ALA A 117 7.79 -11.88 1.44
CA ALA A 117 9.12 -11.37 1.08
C ALA A 117 9.68 -10.43 2.15
N TRP A 118 8.81 -9.61 2.75
CA TRP A 118 9.21 -8.71 3.82
C TRP A 118 9.74 -9.49 5.02
N GLU A 119 9.06 -10.54 5.42
CA GLU A 119 9.50 -11.38 6.54
C GLU A 119 10.87 -12.03 6.26
N ASN A 120 11.06 -12.50 5.04
CA ASN A 120 12.34 -13.07 4.64
C ASN A 120 13.47 -12.04 4.71
N GLN A 121 13.20 -10.83 4.25
CA GLN A 121 14.18 -9.75 4.23
C GLN A 121 14.56 -9.29 5.63
N ASN A 122 13.70 -9.48 6.62
CA ASN A 122 13.99 -9.17 8.01
C ASN A 122 14.79 -10.26 8.71
N GLY A 123 15.27 -11.24 7.99
CA GLY A 123 16.09 -12.29 8.53
C GLY A 123 15.33 -13.39 9.23
N ASN A 124 14.02 -13.30 9.26
CA ASN A 124 13.22 -14.31 9.94
C ASN A 124 13.18 -15.62 9.18
N ALA A 125 13.39 -15.57 7.89
CA ALA A 125 13.37 -16.78 7.06
C ALA A 125 14.40 -17.80 7.53
N GLY A 126 15.57 -17.31 7.90
CA GLY A 126 16.64 -18.18 8.38
C GLY A 126 16.37 -18.79 9.75
N THR A 127 15.53 -18.15 10.53
CA THR A 127 15.21 -18.60 11.88
C THR A 127 13.91 -19.38 11.94
N LYS A 128 13.11 -19.22 10.93
CA LYS A 128 11.85 -19.94 10.84
C LYS A 128 12.06 -21.25 10.17
N THR A 129 12.64 -22.09 10.88
CA THR A 129 12.83 -23.44 10.37
C THR A 129 11.74 -24.28 10.94
N TYR A 130 10.88 -24.58 10.17
CA TYR A 130 9.78 -25.42 10.62
C TYR A 130 9.76 -26.70 9.85
#